data_6ed7063523fc5ffc697d671c918c6187
#
_entry.id   6ed7063523fc5ffc697d671c918c6187
#
_cell.length_a   1.000
_cell.length_b   1.000
_cell.length_c   1.000
_cell.angle_alpha   90.00
_cell.angle_beta   90.00
_cell.angle_gamma   90.00
#
_symmetry.space_group_name_H-M   'P 1'
#
loop_
_entity.id
_entity.type
_entity.pdbx_description
1 polymer ?
#
loop_
_entity_poly.entity_id
_entity_poly.type
_entity_poly.pdbx_seq_one_letter_code
_entity_poly.pdbx_strand_id
1 'polypeptide(L)'
;FEARFISEEGSRLKNRDYFGCVELDEFACYVIADGITEITDVESVRLAIETVILSFQEKPSLSKRSVKGLLKRANRALLGKESDRRLKASITVVVTDYQKLRYGYVGNTRLRMYRGGAVFRQTKDMSLAQEMVEQEKIAKDELMKHEERNNLYAYLRQKNFKPVVSKKIKLVENDMIALYT
;
A
#
# COMPACT_ATOMS: atom_id res chain seq x y z
N PHE A 1 0.79 -19.80 8.53
CA PHE A 1 0.47 -18.58 7.80
C PHE A 1 -0.33 -18.95 6.56
N GLU A 2 -1.49 -18.35 6.35
CA GLU A 2 -2.35 -18.62 5.19
C GLU A 2 -2.67 -17.28 4.53
N ALA A 3 -2.53 -17.18 3.20
CA ALA A 3 -2.88 -16.01 2.43
C ALA A 3 -3.96 -16.34 1.42
N ARG A 4 -4.95 -15.45 1.28
CA ARG A 4 -6.04 -15.55 0.29
C ARG A 4 -6.17 -14.22 -0.44
N PHE A 5 -6.53 -14.30 -1.72
CA PHE A 5 -6.64 -13.15 -2.61
C PHE A 5 -7.99 -13.14 -3.30
N ILE A 6 -8.56 -11.94 -3.42
CA ILE A 6 -9.77 -11.68 -4.22
C ILE A 6 -9.47 -10.43 -5.04
N SER A 7 -9.77 -10.46 -6.33
CA SER A 7 -9.65 -9.31 -7.22
C SER A 7 -10.84 -9.28 -8.18
N GLU A 8 -11.65 -8.23 -8.11
CA GLU A 8 -12.85 -8.04 -8.90
C GLU A 8 -12.90 -6.62 -9.46
N GLU A 9 -13.58 -6.42 -10.59
CA GLU A 9 -13.64 -5.12 -11.27
C GLU A 9 -14.46 -4.07 -10.51
N GLY A 10 -15.31 -4.48 -9.59
CA GLY A 10 -16.20 -3.59 -8.85
C GLY A 10 -17.18 -2.87 -9.75
N SER A 11 -17.40 -1.57 -9.52
CA SER A 11 -18.31 -0.73 -10.34
C SER A 11 -17.65 -0.05 -11.52
N ARG A 12 -16.37 -0.29 -11.79
CA ARG A 12 -15.60 0.34 -12.86
C ARG A 12 -15.44 -0.60 -14.05
N LEU A 13 -15.26 -0.04 -15.26
CA LEU A 13 -15.07 -0.80 -16.50
C LEU A 13 -13.76 -1.60 -16.58
N LYS A 14 -12.77 -1.25 -15.74
CA LYS A 14 -11.48 -1.94 -15.69
C LYS A 14 -10.97 -1.98 -14.25
N ASN A 15 -10.54 -3.14 -13.82
CA ASN A 15 -9.79 -3.29 -12.57
C ASN A 15 -8.40 -2.66 -12.75
N ARG A 16 -8.04 -1.73 -11.86
CA ARG A 16 -6.74 -1.03 -11.83
C ARG A 16 -5.91 -1.43 -10.64
N ASP A 17 -6.43 -2.35 -9.85
CA ASP A 17 -5.76 -2.89 -8.69
C ASP A 17 -4.86 -4.03 -9.11
N TYR A 18 -3.73 -4.12 -8.48
CA TYR A 18 -2.84 -5.24 -8.63
C TYR A 18 -2.26 -5.65 -7.27
N PHE A 19 -1.97 -6.92 -7.11
CA PHE A 19 -1.30 -7.42 -5.92
C PHE A 19 -0.15 -8.35 -6.32
N GLY A 20 0.79 -8.51 -5.43
CA GLY A 20 1.89 -9.45 -5.57
C GLY A 20 2.35 -9.94 -4.21
N CYS A 21 2.86 -11.15 -4.18
CA CYS A 21 3.46 -11.71 -2.98
C CYS A 21 4.67 -12.57 -3.33
N VAL A 22 5.53 -12.72 -2.35
CA VAL A 22 6.59 -13.72 -2.32
C VAL A 22 6.74 -14.23 -0.90
N GLU A 23 6.72 -15.54 -0.76
CA GLU A 23 6.94 -16.26 0.49
C GLU A 23 8.24 -17.03 0.39
N LEU A 24 9.15 -16.78 1.31
CA LEU A 24 10.45 -17.42 1.46
C LEU A 24 10.47 -18.13 2.83
N ASP A 25 11.43 -18.99 3.07
CA ASP A 25 11.52 -19.76 4.31
C ASP A 25 11.52 -18.89 5.57
N GLU A 26 12.24 -17.77 5.57
CA GLU A 26 12.39 -16.88 6.73
C GLU A 26 11.60 -15.58 6.63
N PHE A 27 11.12 -15.22 5.44
CA PHE A 27 10.45 -13.94 5.20
C PHE A 27 9.34 -14.05 4.17
N ALA A 28 8.37 -13.16 4.26
CA ALA A 28 7.41 -12.95 3.19
C ALA A 28 7.19 -11.44 2.93
N CYS A 29 6.80 -11.12 1.69
CA CYS A 29 6.41 -9.80 1.27
C CYS A 29 5.08 -9.85 0.52
N TYR A 30 4.14 -9.01 0.93
CA TYR A 30 2.82 -8.84 0.31
C TYR A 30 2.65 -7.40 -0.09
N VAL A 31 2.17 -7.18 -1.29
CA VAL A 31 2.03 -5.83 -1.88
C VAL A 31 0.68 -5.70 -2.54
N ILE A 32 0.03 -4.58 -2.32
CA ILE A 32 -1.15 -4.16 -3.08
C ILE A 32 -0.94 -2.74 -3.59
N ALA A 33 -1.40 -2.46 -4.79
CA ALA A 33 -1.37 -1.13 -5.36
C ALA A 33 -2.62 -0.86 -6.22
N ASP A 34 -3.07 0.39 -6.23
CA ASP A 34 -4.22 0.90 -6.99
C ASP A 34 -3.78 2.07 -7.87
N GLY A 35 -4.21 2.06 -9.12
CA GLY A 35 -4.00 3.12 -10.09
C GLY A 35 -4.96 4.29 -9.91
N ILE A 36 -4.44 5.46 -9.53
CA ILE A 36 -5.25 6.64 -9.12
C ILE A 36 -5.87 7.37 -10.31
N THR A 37 -5.29 7.31 -11.51
CA THR A 37 -5.77 8.08 -12.66
C THR A 37 -6.55 7.22 -13.64
N GLU A 38 -7.56 7.79 -14.31
CA GLU A 38 -8.36 7.09 -15.33
C GLU A 38 -7.54 6.55 -16.51
N ILE A 39 -6.38 7.17 -16.74
CA ILE A 39 -5.42 6.81 -17.78
C ILE A 39 -4.32 5.89 -17.22
N THR A 40 -4.39 5.51 -15.94
CA THR A 40 -3.37 4.64 -15.34
C THR A 40 -3.45 3.27 -16.02
N ASP A 41 -2.40 2.96 -16.73
CA ASP A 41 -2.20 1.65 -17.30
C ASP A 41 -1.94 0.65 -16.16
N VAL A 42 -2.60 -0.49 -16.19
CA VAL A 42 -2.35 -1.62 -15.25
C VAL A 42 -0.86 -1.98 -15.23
N GLU A 43 -0.17 -1.82 -16.35
CA GLU A 43 1.28 -2.04 -16.45
C GLU A 43 2.11 -1.20 -15.44
N SER A 44 1.65 0.00 -15.09
CA SER A 44 2.38 0.87 -14.15
C SER A 44 2.27 0.41 -12.73
N VAL A 45 1.07 -0.02 -12.34
CA VAL A 45 0.81 -0.59 -11.02
C VAL A 45 1.56 -1.92 -10.90
N ARG A 46 1.52 -2.72 -11.95
CA ARG A 46 2.27 -3.97 -12.06
C ARG A 46 3.77 -3.75 -11.93
N LEU A 47 4.35 -2.80 -12.67
CA LEU A 47 5.76 -2.44 -12.57
C LEU A 47 6.18 -2.05 -11.15
N ALA A 48 5.34 -1.27 -10.46
CA ALA A 48 5.63 -0.88 -9.07
C ALA A 48 5.69 -2.10 -8.15
N ILE A 49 4.75 -3.03 -8.28
CA ILE A 49 4.69 -4.26 -7.48
C ILE A 49 5.84 -5.19 -7.81
N GLU A 50 6.10 -5.46 -9.10
CA GLU A 50 7.22 -6.30 -9.53
C GLU A 50 8.55 -5.74 -9.03
N THR A 51 8.73 -4.42 -9.09
CA THR A 51 9.93 -3.76 -8.54
C THR A 51 10.10 -4.03 -7.05
N VAL A 52 9.01 -3.98 -6.27
CA VAL A 52 9.05 -4.29 -4.82
C VAL A 52 9.41 -5.75 -4.60
N ILE A 53 8.72 -6.68 -5.26
CA ILE A 53 8.90 -8.12 -5.09
C ILE A 53 10.32 -8.55 -5.47
N LEU A 54 10.80 -8.17 -6.64
CA LEU A 54 12.16 -8.49 -7.09
C LEU A 54 13.22 -7.91 -6.15
N SER A 55 13.06 -6.62 -5.76
CA SER A 55 13.98 -5.99 -4.82
C SER A 55 13.98 -6.62 -3.43
N PHE A 56 12.84 -7.18 -3.00
CA PHE A 56 12.75 -7.90 -1.74
C PHE A 56 13.41 -9.27 -1.83
N GLN A 57 13.23 -10.01 -2.92
CA GLN A 57 13.86 -11.32 -3.16
C GLN A 57 15.39 -11.21 -3.17
N GLU A 58 15.95 -10.14 -3.75
CA GLU A 58 17.38 -9.90 -3.75
C GLU A 58 17.97 -9.74 -2.33
N LYS A 59 17.23 -9.08 -1.43
CA LYS A 59 17.67 -8.80 -0.07
C LYS A 59 16.49 -8.74 0.91
N PRO A 60 15.95 -9.90 1.33
CA PRO A 60 14.85 -9.96 2.30
C PRO A 60 15.25 -9.31 3.63
N SER A 61 14.43 -8.41 4.15
CA SER A 61 14.69 -7.75 5.43
C SER A 61 13.49 -7.02 6.00
N LEU A 62 13.23 -7.20 7.29
CA LEU A 62 12.20 -6.52 8.07
C LEU A 62 12.66 -5.14 8.61
N SER A 63 13.83 -4.63 8.21
CA SER A 63 14.33 -3.34 8.70
C SER A 63 13.50 -2.16 8.15
N LYS A 64 13.38 -1.09 8.95
CA LYS A 64 12.69 0.15 8.51
C LYS A 64 13.32 0.73 7.23
N ARG A 65 14.66 0.65 7.16
CA ARG A 65 15.43 1.14 6.00
C ARG A 65 15.10 0.32 4.74
N SER A 66 15.00 -1.01 4.88
CA SER A 66 14.66 -1.91 3.77
C SER A 66 13.25 -1.62 3.25
N VAL A 67 12.23 -1.67 4.09
CA VAL A 67 10.83 -1.41 3.67
C VAL A 67 10.68 -0.03 3.04
N LYS A 68 11.32 1.01 3.63
CA LYS A 68 11.37 2.34 3.00
C LYS A 68 12.08 2.32 1.64
N GLY A 69 13.13 1.50 1.53
CA GLY A 69 13.89 1.30 0.29
C GLY A 69 13.05 0.70 -0.83
N LEU A 70 12.24 -0.34 -0.52
CA LEU A 70 11.32 -0.96 -1.46
C LEU A 70 10.36 0.06 -2.08
N LEU A 71 9.67 0.85 -1.23
CA LEU A 71 8.76 1.90 -1.67
C LEU A 71 9.46 2.98 -2.51
N LYS A 72 10.68 3.37 -2.13
CA LYS A 72 11.47 4.33 -2.92
C LYS A 72 11.88 3.78 -4.28
N ARG A 73 12.19 2.49 -4.39
CA ARG A 73 12.49 1.84 -5.67
C ARG A 73 11.26 1.80 -6.58
N ALA A 74 10.09 1.42 -6.06
CA ALA A 74 8.83 1.48 -6.79
C ALA A 74 8.53 2.89 -7.31
N ASN A 75 8.71 3.91 -6.46
CA ASN A 75 8.53 5.31 -6.87
C ASN A 75 9.48 5.72 -8.00
N ARG A 76 10.76 5.32 -7.93
CA ARG A 76 11.75 5.63 -8.97
C ARG A 76 11.44 4.90 -10.27
N ALA A 77 10.98 3.65 -10.23
CA ALA A 77 10.62 2.90 -11.42
C ALA A 77 9.51 3.60 -12.21
N LEU A 78 8.52 4.18 -11.52
CA LEU A 78 7.48 4.98 -12.17
C LEU A 78 7.96 6.36 -12.64
N LEU A 79 8.91 6.99 -11.94
CA LEU A 79 9.51 8.25 -12.35
C LEU A 79 10.36 8.11 -13.60
N GLY A 80 11.08 7.00 -13.75
CA GLY A 80 11.97 6.72 -14.89
C GLY A 80 11.24 6.38 -16.19
N LYS A 81 9.94 6.13 -16.17
CA LYS A 81 9.15 5.92 -17.38
C LYS A 81 8.86 7.26 -18.06
N GLU A 82 9.46 7.47 -19.24
CA GLU A 82 9.06 8.51 -20.18
C GLU A 82 7.70 8.16 -20.75
N SER A 83 6.65 8.59 -20.12
CA SER A 83 5.30 8.53 -20.70
C SER A 83 4.62 9.85 -20.40
N ASP A 84 3.92 10.38 -21.39
CA ASP A 84 3.02 11.54 -21.25
C ASP A 84 1.86 11.26 -20.29
N ARG A 85 1.69 9.99 -19.90
CA ARG A 85 0.66 9.55 -19.00
C ARG A 85 1.09 9.75 -17.55
N ARG A 86 0.24 10.40 -16.79
CA ARG A 86 0.46 10.65 -15.35
C ARG A 86 0.21 9.38 -14.54
N LEU A 87 1.19 8.48 -14.53
CA LEU A 87 1.14 7.18 -13.85
C LEU A 87 1.22 7.36 -12.33
N LYS A 88 0.11 7.63 -11.68
CA LYS A 88 0.03 7.76 -10.22
C LYS A 88 -0.58 6.49 -9.64
N ALA A 89 -0.03 6.03 -8.52
CA ALA A 89 -0.59 4.88 -7.80
C ALA A 89 -0.44 5.04 -6.29
N SER A 90 -1.37 4.47 -5.56
CA SER A 90 -1.20 4.18 -4.14
C SER A 90 -0.62 2.79 -3.96
N ILE A 91 0.11 2.55 -2.87
CA ILE A 91 0.75 1.25 -2.61
C ILE A 91 0.86 0.99 -1.11
N THR A 92 0.63 -0.25 -0.73
CA THR A 92 0.92 -0.77 0.61
C THR A 92 1.76 -2.04 0.51
N VAL A 93 2.85 -2.08 1.27
CA VAL A 93 3.79 -3.19 1.35
C VAL A 93 3.81 -3.71 2.78
N VAL A 94 3.69 -5.02 2.94
CA VAL A 94 3.87 -5.72 4.22
C VAL A 94 5.05 -6.68 4.09
N VAL A 95 5.97 -6.61 5.03
CA VAL A 95 7.07 -7.56 5.15
C VAL A 95 6.96 -8.24 6.51
N THR A 96 7.14 -9.55 6.56
CA THR A 96 7.10 -10.36 7.77
C THR A 96 8.25 -11.37 7.82
N ASP A 97 8.71 -11.67 9.04
CA ASP A 97 9.56 -12.80 9.39
C ASP A 97 8.73 -13.90 10.08
N TYR A 98 7.42 -13.93 9.83
CA TYR A 98 6.39 -14.80 10.40
C TYR A 98 6.17 -14.65 11.92
N GLN A 99 7.05 -13.98 12.64
CA GLN A 99 6.90 -13.64 14.07
C GLN A 99 6.57 -12.16 14.28
N LYS A 100 7.05 -11.31 13.39
CA LYS A 100 6.85 -9.86 13.41
C LYS A 100 6.56 -9.38 12.00
N LEU A 101 5.83 -8.30 11.89
CA LEU A 101 5.67 -7.61 10.61
C LEU A 101 6.06 -6.14 10.71
N ARG A 102 6.29 -5.59 9.54
CA ARG A 102 6.40 -4.16 9.29
C ARG A 102 5.67 -3.85 7.98
N TYR A 103 4.93 -2.78 7.97
CA TYR A 103 4.32 -2.29 6.74
C TYR A 103 4.84 -0.90 6.39
N GLY A 104 4.72 -0.56 5.12
CA GLY A 104 4.95 0.78 4.60
C GLY A 104 3.96 1.09 3.50
N TYR A 105 3.57 2.36 3.36
CA TYR A 105 2.54 2.75 2.39
C TYR A 105 2.65 4.21 1.95
N VAL A 106 1.95 4.52 0.87
CA VAL A 106 1.63 5.85 0.37
C VAL A 106 0.30 5.82 -0.37
N GLY A 107 -0.52 6.84 -0.18
CA GLY A 107 -1.86 6.94 -0.81
C GLY A 107 -2.97 6.39 0.07
N ASN A 108 -3.96 5.75 -0.54
CA ASN A 108 -5.18 5.26 0.10
C ASN A 108 -5.40 3.74 0.01
N THR A 109 -4.45 2.96 -0.52
CA THR A 109 -4.44 1.52 -0.29
C THR A 109 -4.25 1.26 1.20
N ARG A 110 -5.07 0.39 1.76
CA ARG A 110 -5.18 0.26 3.21
C ARG A 110 -4.66 -1.07 3.71
N LEU A 111 -4.12 -1.01 4.92
CA LEU A 111 -3.88 -2.17 5.76
C LEU A 111 -4.77 -2.07 6.99
N ARG A 112 -5.42 -3.18 7.33
CA ARG A 112 -6.11 -3.34 8.61
C ARG A 112 -5.67 -4.64 9.28
N MET A 113 -5.29 -4.54 10.54
CA MET A 113 -4.95 -5.70 11.37
C MET A 113 -6.04 -5.91 12.42
N TYR A 114 -6.45 -7.14 12.56
CA TYR A 114 -7.41 -7.57 13.56
C TYR A 114 -6.71 -8.48 14.58
N ARG A 115 -7.06 -8.27 15.84
CA ARG A 115 -6.59 -9.08 16.96
C ARG A 115 -7.74 -9.29 17.94
N GLY A 116 -8.02 -10.54 18.30
CA GLY A 116 -9.16 -10.85 19.16
C GLY A 116 -10.51 -10.34 18.60
N GLY A 117 -10.69 -10.35 17.27
CA GLY A 117 -11.91 -9.89 16.61
C GLY A 117 -12.04 -8.35 16.48
N ALA A 118 -11.15 -7.56 17.06
CA ALA A 118 -11.17 -6.11 17.00
C ALA A 118 -10.09 -5.54 16.10
N VAL A 119 -10.33 -4.33 15.55
CA VAL A 119 -9.32 -3.60 14.78
C VAL A 119 -8.21 -3.14 15.71
N PHE A 120 -7.04 -3.76 15.57
CA PHE A 120 -5.84 -3.43 16.37
C PHE A 120 -4.98 -2.33 15.73
N ARG A 121 -4.89 -2.31 14.41
CA ARG A 121 -4.13 -1.31 13.63
C ARG A 121 -4.79 -1.09 12.28
N GLN A 122 -4.69 0.14 11.79
CA GLN A 122 -5.02 0.45 10.39
C GLN A 122 -4.16 1.61 9.88
N THR A 123 -3.96 1.66 8.57
CA THR A 123 -3.38 2.82 7.89
C THR A 123 -4.38 3.97 7.85
N LYS A 124 -3.87 5.19 7.69
CA LYS A 124 -4.67 6.37 7.40
C LYS A 124 -4.45 6.76 5.95
N ASP A 125 -5.50 7.11 5.25
CA ASP A 125 -5.40 7.57 3.87
C ASP A 125 -4.60 8.87 3.79
N MET A 126 -3.81 9.00 2.76
CA MET A 126 -3.10 10.26 2.46
C MET A 126 -3.94 11.10 1.49
N SER A 127 -5.19 11.38 1.87
CA SER A 127 -6.16 12.15 1.10
C SER A 127 -6.49 13.47 1.78
N LEU A 128 -7.00 14.42 1.00
CA LEU A 128 -7.42 15.73 1.55
C LEU A 128 -8.55 15.56 2.57
N ALA A 129 -9.50 14.65 2.32
CA ALA A 129 -10.57 14.40 3.29
C ALA A 129 -10.01 13.85 4.63
N GLN A 130 -9.02 12.96 4.61
CA GLN A 130 -8.38 12.48 5.83
C GLN A 130 -7.65 13.60 6.57
N GLU A 131 -7.00 14.51 5.85
CA GLU A 131 -6.37 15.68 6.44
C GLU A 131 -7.40 16.62 7.08
N MET A 132 -8.58 16.78 6.45
CA MET A 132 -9.69 17.56 7.03
C MET A 132 -10.22 16.94 8.33
N VAL A 133 -10.31 15.62 8.43
CA VAL A 133 -10.64 14.92 9.69
C VAL A 133 -9.57 15.19 10.76
N GLU A 134 -8.30 15.14 10.41
CA GLU A 134 -7.18 15.40 11.36
C GLU A 134 -7.13 16.86 11.83
N GLN A 135 -7.62 17.78 11.01
CA GLN A 135 -7.78 19.20 11.34
C GLN A 135 -9.15 19.51 11.99
N GLU A 136 -9.95 18.49 12.33
CA GLU A 136 -11.29 18.63 12.94
C GLU A 136 -12.28 19.46 12.10
N LYS A 137 -12.06 19.56 10.78
CA LYS A 137 -12.93 20.29 9.85
C LYS A 137 -14.16 19.48 9.42
N ILE A 138 -14.05 18.15 9.41
CA ILE A 138 -15.14 17.22 9.15
C ILE A 138 -15.09 16.08 10.16
N ALA A 139 -16.25 15.46 10.43
CA ALA A 139 -16.34 14.33 11.32
C ALA A 139 -15.77 13.04 10.65
N LYS A 140 -15.32 12.09 11.46
CA LYS A 140 -14.71 10.85 10.97
C LYS A 140 -15.68 9.97 10.17
N ASP A 141 -16.96 9.99 10.48
CA ASP A 141 -18.01 9.26 9.78
C ASP A 141 -18.36 9.89 8.42
N GLU A 142 -18.04 11.16 8.20
CA GLU A 142 -18.19 11.85 6.92
C GLU A 142 -17.09 11.48 5.91
N LEU A 143 -15.92 11.01 6.39
CA LEU A 143 -14.74 10.71 5.56
C LEU A 143 -15.06 9.85 4.34
N MET A 144 -15.83 8.77 4.52
CA MET A 144 -16.12 7.82 3.44
C MET A 144 -17.09 8.36 2.38
N LYS A 145 -17.85 9.42 2.69
CA LYS A 145 -18.81 10.06 1.79
C LYS A 145 -18.26 11.34 1.17
N HIS A 146 -17.14 11.86 1.70
CA HIS A 146 -16.57 13.13 1.28
C HIS A 146 -16.01 13.05 -0.15
N GLU A 147 -16.23 14.06 -0.97
CA GLU A 147 -15.76 14.12 -2.37
C GLU A 147 -14.23 14.07 -2.48
N GLU A 148 -13.51 14.69 -1.53
CA GLU A 148 -12.07 14.75 -1.47
C GLU A 148 -11.40 13.47 -0.95
N ARG A 149 -12.16 12.39 -0.68
CA ARG A 149 -11.60 11.12 -0.16
C ARG A 149 -10.59 10.46 -1.10
N ASN A 150 -10.78 10.65 -2.41
CA ASN A 150 -9.90 10.11 -3.45
C ASN A 150 -8.88 11.14 -3.97
N ASN A 151 -8.91 12.37 -3.48
CA ASN A 151 -7.92 13.38 -3.81
C ASN A 151 -6.69 13.21 -2.92
N LEU A 152 -5.67 12.50 -3.43
CA LEU A 152 -4.48 12.14 -2.68
C LEU A 152 -3.41 13.22 -2.77
N TYR A 153 -2.85 13.62 -1.61
CA TYR A 153 -1.69 14.51 -1.55
C TYR A 153 -0.35 13.74 -1.62
N ALA A 154 -0.35 12.44 -1.33
CA ALA A 154 0.83 11.58 -1.42
C ALA A 154 0.54 10.26 -2.17
N TYR A 155 1.38 9.93 -3.15
CA TYR A 155 1.26 8.78 -4.05
C TYR A 155 2.62 8.43 -4.68
N LEU A 156 2.73 7.31 -5.38
CA LEU A 156 3.90 6.96 -6.18
C LEU A 156 4.06 7.91 -7.37
N ARG A 157 5.31 8.12 -7.82
CA ARG A 157 5.75 9.04 -8.86
C ARG A 157 5.87 10.50 -8.40
N GLN A 158 6.19 10.70 -7.13
CA GLN A 158 6.50 12.03 -6.61
C GLN A 158 8.02 12.24 -6.46
N LYS A 159 8.53 13.43 -6.84
CA LYS A 159 9.93 13.81 -6.63
C LYS A 159 10.27 13.86 -5.14
N ASN A 160 9.41 14.47 -4.34
CA ASN A 160 9.54 14.57 -2.87
C ASN A 160 8.81 13.40 -2.16
N PHE A 161 9.13 12.17 -2.54
CA PHE A 161 8.47 10.98 -2.05
C PHE A 161 8.79 10.67 -0.59
N LYS A 162 7.77 10.66 0.27
CA LYS A 162 7.87 10.43 1.71
C LYS A 162 6.89 9.33 2.16
N PRO A 163 7.22 8.04 1.99
CA PRO A 163 6.35 6.96 2.45
C PRO A 163 6.35 6.86 3.98
N VAL A 164 5.22 6.48 4.53
CA VAL A 164 5.10 6.09 5.95
C VAL A 164 5.56 4.66 6.11
N VAL A 165 6.31 4.38 7.17
CA VAL A 165 6.76 3.02 7.54
C VAL A 165 6.54 2.81 9.02
N SER A 166 5.84 1.72 9.37
CA SER A 166 5.48 1.38 10.74
C SER A 166 6.68 1.04 11.62
N LYS A 167 6.47 0.97 12.94
CA LYS A 167 7.33 0.22 13.85
C LYS A 167 7.16 -1.29 13.57
N LYS A 168 8.07 -2.13 14.07
CA LYS A 168 7.86 -3.59 14.08
C LYS A 168 6.67 -3.92 14.96
N ILE A 169 5.82 -4.82 14.52
CA ILE A 169 4.63 -5.31 15.23
C ILE A 169 4.82 -6.80 15.44
N LYS A 170 4.78 -7.25 16.69
CA LYS A 170 4.81 -8.68 17.03
C LYS A 170 3.48 -9.30 16.62
N LEU A 171 3.53 -10.40 15.88
CA LEU A 171 2.38 -11.21 15.55
C LEU A 171 2.04 -12.14 16.71
N VAL A 172 0.77 -12.39 16.89
CA VAL A 172 0.24 -13.40 17.80
C VAL A 172 -0.70 -14.32 17.03
N GLU A 173 -0.97 -15.46 17.60
CA GLU A 173 -1.88 -16.44 17.02
C GLU A 173 -3.26 -15.81 16.74
N ASN A 174 -3.86 -16.15 15.61
CA ASN A 174 -5.14 -15.62 15.12
C ASN A 174 -5.14 -14.12 14.77
N ASP A 175 -3.98 -13.46 14.65
CA ASP A 175 -3.93 -12.15 14.00
C ASP A 175 -4.35 -12.29 12.54
N MET A 176 -5.25 -11.42 12.07
CA MET A 176 -5.63 -11.33 10.67
C MET A 176 -5.19 -9.99 10.10
N ILE A 177 -4.62 -10.03 8.90
CA ILE A 177 -4.14 -8.83 8.18
C ILE A 177 -4.87 -8.77 6.86
N ALA A 178 -5.59 -7.67 6.63
CA ALA A 178 -6.25 -7.38 5.37
C ALA A 178 -5.53 -6.23 4.66
N LEU A 179 -5.24 -6.41 3.37
CA LEU A 179 -4.83 -5.37 2.44
C LEU A 179 -5.97 -5.18 1.45
N TYR A 180 -6.36 -3.92 1.19
CA TYR A 180 -7.46 -3.63 0.28
C TYR A 180 -7.36 -2.20 -0.31
N THR A 181 -8.05 -1.96 -1.39
CA THR A 181 -8.19 -0.70 -2.10
C THR A 181 -9.51 -0.03 -1.85
#